data_5bc0200dfaafd6e12c347a1d68616195
#
_entry.id   5bc0200dfaafd6e12c347a1d68616195
#
_cell.length_a   1.000
_cell.length_b   1.000
_cell.length_c   1.000
_cell.angle_alpha   90.00
_cell.angle_beta   90.00
_cell.angle_gamma   90.00
#
_symmetry.space_group_name_H-M   'P 1'
#
loop_
_entity.id
_entity.type
_entity.pdbx_description
1 polymer ?
#
loop_
_entity_poly.entity_id
_entity_poly.type
_entity_poly.pdbx_seq_one_letter_code
_entity_poly.pdbx_strand_id
1 'polypeptide(L)'
;MIISQQLKIELETKAKLHIQSLIAEDKIDLVISYVSEFENNDNPFLMKKTAIADFFKYAKENITESLEIITVANLLKESGLKTKDSLHLACAIVSKCDYFMSTDDRLLKHKDERIKIINPINFILEEGKENV
;
A
#
# COMPACT_ATOMS: atom_id res chain seq x y z
N MET A 1 16.19 12.87 16.91
CA MET A 1 15.47 14.05 16.37
C MET A 1 13.97 13.81 16.51
N ILE A 2 13.27 14.79 17.04
CA ILE A 2 11.81 14.73 17.14
C ILE A 2 11.23 15.45 15.91
N ILE A 3 10.42 14.74 15.13
CA ILE A 3 9.75 15.29 13.97
C ILE A 3 8.30 15.59 14.35
N SER A 4 7.83 16.83 14.10
CA SER A 4 6.45 17.19 14.36
C SER A 4 5.51 16.36 13.49
N GLN A 5 4.27 16.16 13.94
CA GLN A 5 3.25 15.42 13.18
C GLN A 5 3.02 16.06 11.81
N GLN A 6 2.99 17.39 11.73
CA GLN A 6 2.80 18.09 10.48
C GLN A 6 3.95 17.84 9.49
N LEU A 7 5.19 17.89 9.95
CA LEU A 7 6.36 17.61 9.14
C LEU A 7 6.35 16.16 8.64
N LYS A 8 5.96 15.22 9.52
CA LYS A 8 5.83 13.81 9.14
C LYS A 8 4.85 13.62 7.99
N ILE A 9 3.68 14.27 8.06
CA ILE A 9 2.66 14.20 7.00
C ILE A 9 3.20 14.75 5.69
N GLU A 10 3.92 15.88 5.73
CA GLU A 10 4.53 16.47 4.52
C GLU A 10 5.55 15.53 3.89
N LEU A 11 6.41 14.92 4.69
CA LEU A 11 7.42 13.99 4.20
C LEU A 11 6.78 12.73 3.61
N GLU A 12 5.74 12.20 4.24
CA GLU A 12 5.00 11.05 3.72
C GLU A 12 4.33 11.37 2.39
N THR A 13 3.75 12.56 2.27
CA THR A 13 3.12 13.01 1.01
C THR A 13 4.14 13.09 -0.12
N LYS A 14 5.30 13.69 0.14
CA LYS A 14 6.39 13.79 -0.85
C LYS A 14 6.91 12.42 -1.26
N ALA A 15 7.07 11.52 -0.28
CA ALA A 15 7.51 10.15 -0.55
C ALA A 15 6.51 9.41 -1.43
N LYS A 16 5.21 9.54 -1.16
CA LYS A 16 4.15 8.95 -2.00
C LYS A 16 4.21 9.44 -3.43
N LEU A 17 4.39 10.76 -3.63
CA LEU A 17 4.50 11.35 -4.97
C LEU A 17 5.72 10.80 -5.72
N HIS A 18 6.84 10.64 -5.02
CA HIS A 18 8.04 10.05 -5.62
C HIS A 18 7.81 8.60 -6.02
N ILE A 19 7.17 7.81 -5.17
CA ILE A 19 6.81 6.42 -5.47
C ILE A 19 5.89 6.35 -6.69
N GLN A 20 4.90 7.25 -6.78
CA GLN A 20 4.01 7.32 -7.94
C GLN A 20 4.79 7.59 -9.23
N SER A 21 5.81 8.45 -9.18
CA SER A 21 6.65 8.70 -10.35
C SER A 21 7.48 7.48 -10.74
N LEU A 22 7.98 6.72 -9.77
CA LEU A 22 8.70 5.47 -10.04
C LEU A 22 7.79 4.43 -10.70
N ILE A 23 6.54 4.37 -10.30
CA ILE A 23 5.53 3.49 -10.92
C ILE A 23 5.27 3.92 -12.36
N ALA A 24 5.04 5.21 -12.59
CA ALA A 24 4.79 5.76 -13.93
C ALA A 24 5.98 5.55 -14.88
N GLU A 25 7.20 5.53 -14.34
CA GLU A 25 8.44 5.30 -15.09
C GLU A 25 8.81 3.83 -15.22
N ASP A 26 7.94 2.91 -14.80
CA ASP A 26 8.18 1.47 -14.83
C ASP A 26 9.37 0.99 -14.00
N LYS A 27 9.76 1.73 -12.98
CA LYS A 27 10.88 1.35 -12.10
C LYS A 27 10.44 0.42 -10.99
N ILE A 28 9.18 0.51 -10.56
CA ILE A 28 8.55 -0.42 -9.63
C ILE A 28 7.15 -0.75 -10.16
N ASP A 29 6.66 -1.92 -9.80
CA ASP A 29 5.35 -2.40 -10.24
C ASP A 29 4.29 -2.10 -9.20
N LEU A 30 3.15 -1.58 -9.65
CA LEU A 30 1.96 -1.38 -8.83
C LEU A 30 1.02 -2.57 -8.99
N VAL A 31 0.59 -3.13 -7.87
CA VAL A 31 -0.48 -4.11 -7.81
C VAL A 31 -1.66 -3.48 -7.09
N ILE A 32 -2.82 -3.52 -7.69
CA ILE A 32 -4.07 -3.07 -7.06
C ILE A 32 -4.98 -4.28 -6.83
N SER A 33 -6.04 -4.08 -6.04
CA SER A 33 -6.98 -5.14 -5.74
C SER A 33 -8.42 -4.66 -5.88
N TYR A 34 -9.35 -5.62 -5.92
CA TYR A 34 -10.78 -5.35 -5.89
C TYR A 34 -11.17 -4.52 -4.66
N VAL A 35 -10.43 -4.66 -3.54
CA VAL A 35 -10.68 -3.87 -2.31
C VAL A 35 -10.37 -2.39 -2.55
N SER A 36 -9.24 -2.09 -3.20
CA SER A 36 -8.84 -0.73 -3.54
C SER A 36 -9.84 -0.08 -4.49
N GLU A 37 -10.31 -0.81 -5.49
CA GLU A 37 -11.32 -0.31 -6.43
C GLU A 37 -12.65 -0.04 -5.74
N PHE A 38 -13.08 -0.96 -4.88
CA PHE A 38 -14.31 -0.81 -4.10
C PHE A 38 -14.26 0.45 -3.24
N GLU A 39 -13.15 0.65 -2.51
CA GLU A 39 -12.97 1.85 -1.69
C GLU A 39 -13.01 3.13 -2.52
N ASN A 40 -12.34 3.13 -3.66
CA ASN A 40 -12.32 4.31 -4.50
C ASN A 40 -13.69 4.60 -5.12
N ASN A 41 -14.47 3.57 -5.44
CA ASN A 41 -15.83 3.75 -5.95
C ASN A 41 -16.73 4.45 -4.94
N ASP A 42 -16.49 4.25 -3.65
CA ASP A 42 -17.20 4.91 -2.55
C ASP A 42 -16.60 6.25 -2.13
N ASN A 43 -15.54 6.71 -2.80
CA ASN A 43 -14.87 7.96 -2.47
C ASN A 43 -15.81 9.14 -2.79
N PRO A 44 -16.18 9.95 -1.78
CA PRO A 44 -17.13 11.06 -2.00
C PRO A 44 -16.49 12.28 -2.68
N PHE A 45 -15.17 12.33 -2.78
CA PHE A 45 -14.43 13.46 -3.36
C PHE A 45 -14.14 13.16 -4.82
N LEU A 46 -14.95 13.72 -5.72
CA LEU A 46 -14.90 13.39 -7.15
C LEU A 46 -13.51 13.58 -7.77
N MET A 47 -12.82 14.68 -7.45
CA MET A 47 -11.48 14.95 -7.99
C MET A 47 -10.46 13.90 -7.53
N LYS A 48 -10.50 13.53 -6.26
CA LYS A 48 -9.63 12.48 -5.71
C LYS A 48 -9.96 11.11 -6.30
N LYS A 49 -11.26 10.80 -6.41
CA LYS A 49 -11.73 9.54 -7.00
C LYS A 49 -11.23 9.37 -8.43
N THR A 50 -11.32 10.41 -9.24
CA THR A 50 -10.85 10.41 -10.62
C THR A 50 -9.34 10.26 -10.70
N ALA A 51 -8.60 11.00 -9.86
CA ALA A 51 -7.14 10.93 -9.83
C ALA A 51 -6.64 9.54 -9.43
N ILE A 52 -7.28 8.91 -8.44
CA ILE A 52 -6.94 7.55 -8.00
C ILE A 52 -7.25 6.54 -9.11
N ALA A 53 -8.42 6.65 -9.75
CA ALA A 53 -8.79 5.77 -10.85
C ALA A 53 -7.80 5.88 -12.02
N ASP A 54 -7.35 7.10 -12.33
CA ASP A 54 -6.34 7.33 -13.37
C ASP A 54 -5.00 6.71 -12.99
N PHE A 55 -4.61 6.82 -11.71
CA PHE A 55 -3.39 6.18 -11.21
C PHE A 55 -3.45 4.66 -11.29
N PHE A 56 -4.61 4.05 -11.06
CA PHE A 56 -4.80 2.60 -11.14
C PHE A 56 -4.51 2.05 -12.55
N LYS A 57 -4.54 2.89 -13.58
CA LYS A 57 -4.19 2.46 -14.95
C LYS A 57 -2.73 2.04 -15.10
N TYR A 58 -1.87 2.48 -14.20
CA TYR A 58 -0.46 2.05 -14.19
C TYR A 58 -0.25 0.67 -13.57
N ALA A 59 -1.28 0.07 -12.96
CA ALA A 59 -1.14 -1.21 -12.29
C ALA A 59 -0.76 -2.31 -13.29
N LYS A 60 0.21 -3.13 -12.90
CA LYS A 60 0.62 -4.32 -13.66
C LYS A 60 -0.34 -5.49 -13.42
N GLU A 61 -1.00 -5.49 -12.28
CA GLU A 61 -1.89 -6.56 -11.88
C GLU A 61 -3.04 -6.00 -11.05
N ASN A 62 -4.23 -6.53 -11.30
CA ASN A 62 -5.43 -6.22 -10.51
C ASN A 62 -5.95 -7.53 -9.92
N ILE A 63 -5.85 -7.65 -8.59
CA ILE A 63 -6.20 -8.89 -7.89
C ILE A 63 -7.69 -8.95 -7.63
N THR A 64 -8.32 -10.03 -8.07
CA THR A 64 -9.73 -10.29 -7.80
C THR A 64 -9.91 -11.13 -6.55
N GLU A 65 -11.12 -11.14 -6.00
CA GLU A 65 -11.43 -11.92 -4.81
C GLU A 65 -11.20 -13.41 -5.04
N SER A 66 -10.65 -14.09 -4.03
CA SER A 66 -10.47 -15.54 -4.05
C SER A 66 -10.64 -16.11 -2.65
N LEU A 67 -10.89 -17.40 -2.57
CA LEU A 67 -10.99 -18.09 -1.28
C LEU A 67 -9.68 -18.01 -0.50
N GLU A 68 -8.55 -18.08 -1.19
CA GLU A 68 -7.22 -17.94 -0.58
C GLU A 68 -7.05 -16.59 0.11
N ILE A 69 -7.45 -15.51 -0.56
CA ILE A 69 -7.39 -14.15 0.02
C ILE A 69 -8.25 -14.07 1.28
N ILE A 70 -9.48 -14.57 1.24
CA ILE A 70 -10.39 -14.54 2.37
C ILE A 70 -9.81 -15.36 3.56
N THR A 71 -9.22 -16.50 3.28
CA THR A 71 -8.61 -17.35 4.31
C THR A 71 -7.44 -16.61 4.98
N VAL A 72 -6.53 -16.03 4.19
CA VAL A 72 -5.40 -15.27 4.71
C VAL A 72 -5.89 -14.04 5.49
N ALA A 73 -6.90 -13.34 4.97
CA ALA A 73 -7.47 -12.17 5.65
C ALA A 73 -8.06 -12.52 7.01
N ASN A 74 -8.76 -13.64 7.12
CA ASN A 74 -9.34 -14.09 8.39
C ASN A 74 -8.25 -14.40 9.42
N LEU A 75 -7.15 -15.02 9.02
CA LEU A 75 -6.00 -15.28 9.90
C LEU A 75 -5.33 -13.99 10.36
N LEU A 76 -5.17 -13.03 9.47
CA LEU A 76 -4.62 -11.71 9.81
C LEU A 76 -5.53 -10.96 10.78
N LYS A 77 -6.84 -11.04 10.58
CA LYS A 77 -7.82 -10.45 11.48
C LYS A 77 -7.74 -11.05 12.89
N GLU A 78 -7.56 -12.36 12.99
CA GLU A 78 -7.36 -13.05 14.27
C GLU A 78 -6.10 -12.57 14.98
N SER A 79 -5.07 -12.14 14.25
CA SER A 79 -3.84 -11.59 14.83
C SER A 79 -3.98 -10.14 15.31
N GLY A 80 -5.15 -9.51 15.12
CA GLY A 80 -5.47 -8.20 15.65
C GLY A 80 -5.60 -7.08 14.63
N LEU A 81 -5.44 -7.35 13.34
CA LEU A 81 -5.63 -6.35 12.31
C LEU A 81 -7.12 -6.09 12.06
N LYS A 82 -7.45 -4.86 11.65
CA LYS A 82 -8.81 -4.51 11.25
C LYS A 82 -9.20 -5.25 9.98
N THR A 83 -10.49 -5.44 9.77
CA THR A 83 -11.02 -6.17 8.60
C THR A 83 -10.49 -5.62 7.28
N LYS A 84 -10.57 -4.32 7.07
CA LYS A 84 -10.11 -3.68 5.84
C LYS A 84 -8.61 -3.85 5.62
N ASP A 85 -7.80 -3.61 6.66
CA ASP A 85 -6.35 -3.78 6.60
C ASP A 85 -5.98 -5.24 6.32
N SER A 86 -6.70 -6.18 6.93
CA SER A 86 -6.50 -7.60 6.70
C SER A 86 -6.75 -7.99 5.25
N LEU A 87 -7.81 -7.46 4.64
CA LEU A 87 -8.12 -7.72 3.23
C LEU A 87 -7.05 -7.15 2.29
N HIS A 88 -6.65 -5.91 2.52
CA HIS A 88 -5.59 -5.29 1.70
C HIS A 88 -4.28 -6.07 1.79
N LEU A 89 -3.87 -6.39 3.00
CA LEU A 89 -2.62 -7.11 3.23
C LEU A 89 -2.69 -8.52 2.66
N ALA A 90 -3.82 -9.21 2.81
CA ALA A 90 -4.03 -10.53 2.25
C ALA A 90 -3.89 -10.52 0.72
N CYS A 91 -4.47 -9.54 0.05
CA CYS A 91 -4.33 -9.39 -1.40
C CYS A 91 -2.86 -9.24 -1.80
N ALA A 92 -2.09 -8.43 -1.08
CA ALA A 92 -0.68 -8.23 -1.34
C ALA A 92 0.14 -9.50 -1.11
N ILE A 93 -0.15 -10.23 -0.04
CA ILE A 93 0.54 -11.50 0.28
C ILE A 93 0.25 -12.56 -0.78
N VAL A 94 -1.01 -12.77 -1.12
CA VAL A 94 -1.42 -13.81 -2.10
C VAL A 94 -0.87 -13.51 -3.48
N SER A 95 -0.80 -12.25 -3.86
CA SER A 95 -0.21 -11.82 -5.14
C SER A 95 1.33 -11.77 -5.12
N LYS A 96 1.94 -12.11 -3.99
CA LYS A 96 3.40 -12.17 -3.82
C LYS A 96 4.09 -10.84 -4.05
N CYS A 97 3.48 -9.75 -3.57
CA CYS A 97 4.12 -8.44 -3.57
C CYS A 97 5.31 -8.44 -2.62
N ASP A 98 6.35 -7.69 -2.97
CA ASP A 98 7.53 -7.52 -2.12
C ASP A 98 7.25 -6.57 -0.96
N TYR A 99 6.44 -5.55 -1.19
CA TYR A 99 6.17 -4.48 -0.23
C TYR A 99 4.69 -4.19 -0.14
N PHE A 100 4.27 -3.86 1.07
CA PHE A 100 2.97 -3.23 1.35
C PHE A 100 3.24 -1.90 2.04
N MET A 101 2.88 -0.79 1.39
CA MET A 101 3.16 0.54 1.92
C MET A 101 1.98 1.08 2.70
N SER A 102 2.25 1.62 3.87
CA SER A 102 1.23 2.21 4.74
C SER A 102 1.82 3.35 5.56
N THR A 103 0.96 4.29 5.95
CA THR A 103 1.28 5.32 6.94
C THR A 103 0.63 5.04 8.29
N ASP A 104 -0.10 3.95 8.40
CA ASP A 104 -0.78 3.55 9.65
C ASP A 104 0.20 2.85 10.58
N ASP A 105 0.46 3.44 11.75
CA ASP A 105 1.41 2.92 12.73
C ASP A 105 1.04 1.53 13.24
N ARG A 106 -0.24 1.23 13.37
CA ARG A 106 -0.68 -0.11 13.82
C ARG A 106 -0.32 -1.17 12.81
N LEU A 107 -0.56 -0.89 11.53
CA LEU A 107 -0.24 -1.80 10.45
C LEU A 107 1.28 -1.96 10.30
N LEU A 108 2.03 -0.87 10.46
CA LEU A 108 3.50 -0.90 10.40
C LEU A 108 4.14 -1.73 11.52
N LYS A 109 3.45 -1.92 12.65
CA LYS A 109 3.93 -2.78 13.74
C LYS A 109 3.71 -4.26 13.47
N HIS A 110 2.82 -4.60 12.55
CA HIS A 110 2.59 -6.00 12.18
C HIS A 110 3.78 -6.53 11.38
N LYS A 111 4.28 -7.70 11.75
CA LYS A 111 5.39 -8.36 11.07
C LYS A 111 4.89 -9.62 10.38
N ASP A 112 5.29 -9.78 9.13
CA ASP A 112 4.93 -10.95 8.34
C ASP A 112 6.13 -11.34 7.49
N GLU A 113 6.50 -12.62 7.50
CA GLU A 113 7.66 -13.09 6.74
C GLU A 113 7.43 -13.08 5.23
N ARG A 114 6.17 -13.07 4.81
CA ARG A 114 5.80 -13.15 3.39
C ARG A 114 5.87 -11.81 2.66
N ILE A 115 5.88 -10.70 3.42
CA ILE A 115 5.82 -9.35 2.83
C ILE A 115 6.42 -8.34 3.79
N LYS A 116 7.04 -7.31 3.25
CA LYS A 116 7.57 -6.21 4.06
C LYS A 116 6.55 -5.06 4.09
N ILE A 117 6.08 -4.73 5.30
CA ILE A 117 5.17 -3.61 5.53
C ILE A 117 6.04 -2.41 5.88
N ILE A 118 5.95 -1.35 5.08
CA ILE A 118 6.90 -0.24 5.17
C ILE A 118 6.21 1.11 4.95
N ASN A 119 6.68 2.12 5.66
CA ASN A 119 6.26 3.51 5.43
C ASN A 119 6.92 4.03 4.14
N PRO A 120 6.22 4.82 3.33
CA PRO A 120 6.77 5.38 2.10
C PRO A 120 8.12 6.09 2.27
N ILE A 121 8.32 6.82 3.36
CA ILE A 121 9.60 7.49 3.64
C ILE A 121 10.73 6.46 3.76
N ASN A 122 10.49 5.40 4.51
CA ASN A 122 11.49 4.35 4.70
C ASN A 122 11.78 3.58 3.41
N PHE A 123 10.77 3.39 2.58
CA PHE A 123 10.96 2.78 1.25
C PHE A 123 11.93 3.60 0.41
N ILE A 124 11.75 4.91 0.36
CA ILE A 124 12.64 5.81 -0.39
C ILE A 124 14.07 5.74 0.15
N LEU A 125 14.23 5.70 1.48
CA LEU A 125 15.56 5.59 2.09
C LEU A 125 16.25 4.26 1.75
N GLU A 126 15.52 3.15 1.74
CA GLU A 126 16.07 1.84 1.34
C GLU A 126 16.45 1.83 -0.13
N GLU A 127 15.62 2.37 -1.01
CA GLU A 127 15.90 2.50 -2.44
C GLU A 127 17.18 3.30 -2.66
N GLY A 128 17.33 4.43 -1.98
CA GLY A 128 18.53 5.26 -2.07
C GLY A 128 19.82 4.52 -1.70
N LYS A 129 19.75 3.62 -0.71
CA LYS A 129 20.90 2.79 -0.31
C LYS A 129 21.29 1.76 -1.36
N GLU A 130 20.31 1.21 -2.08
CA GLU A 130 20.57 0.23 -3.13
C GLU A 130 21.24 0.85 -4.37
N ASN A 131 21.05 2.15 -4.55
CA ASN A 131 21.56 2.89 -5.72
C ASN A 131 22.91 3.57 -5.46
N VAL A 132 23.50 3.36 -4.31
CA VAL A 132 24.80 3.96 -3.95
C VAL A 132 25.95 3.02 -4.22
#